data_a4f9b933aafb668e68b5fc9670961760
#
_entry.id   a4f9b933aafb668e68b5fc9670961760
#
_cell.length_a   1.000
_cell.length_b   1.000
_cell.length_c   1.000
_cell.angle_alpha   90.00
_cell.angle_beta   90.00
_cell.angle_gamma   90.00
#
_symmetry.space_group_name_H-M   'P 1'
#
loop_
_entity.id
_entity.type
_entity.pdbx_description
1 polymer ?
#
loop_
_entity_poly.entity_id
_entity_poly.type
_entity_poly.pdbx_seq_one_letter_code
_entity_poly.pdbx_strand_id
1 'polypeptide(L)'
;VTQKVIEEATKVKTEIDTAEDNCISPSTVSRIRTKAANSLRIKPFNCLPEHIAMDEFKSVKNVTGSMSFIFIDNDTHDVIDILENRTTRFLRAYFERFDLKNRQQVKTVTIDMYEPYVRLFRDLFPNAAIIFDRFHIVQHLNRELNKYRVQVMNEYRNKKGPDYTIFKNNWKVLLMDTSKTIFSKYRWNKSFKAYKRSSDIVEFMLSKDDILRHSYELVQGLRKDLRLCNWPKFINRLNSVSKKS
;
A
#
# COMPACT_ATOMS: atom_id res chain seq x y z
N VAL A 1 -26.55 0.06 -27.72
CA VAL A 1 -25.42 0.88 -27.25
C VAL A 1 -25.40 0.98 -25.73
N THR A 2 -26.46 1.47 -25.07
CA THR A 2 -26.47 1.70 -23.60
C THR A 2 -26.14 0.45 -22.79
N GLN A 3 -26.77 -0.68 -23.09
CA GLN A 3 -26.52 -1.95 -22.38
C GLN A 3 -25.07 -2.44 -22.59
N LYS A 4 -24.55 -2.34 -23.80
CA LYS A 4 -23.18 -2.72 -24.11
C LYS A 4 -22.15 -1.85 -23.36
N VAL A 5 -22.40 -0.54 -23.26
CA VAL A 5 -21.55 0.37 -22.47
C VAL A 5 -21.55 0.00 -20.97
N ILE A 6 -22.70 -0.43 -20.43
CA ILE A 6 -22.82 -0.89 -19.04
C ILE A 6 -22.05 -2.20 -18.83
N GLU A 7 -22.18 -3.17 -19.74
CA GLU A 7 -21.43 -4.42 -19.69
C GLU A 7 -19.92 -4.20 -19.82
N GLU A 8 -19.49 -3.25 -20.65
CA GLU A 8 -18.08 -2.89 -20.79
C GLU A 8 -17.53 -2.09 -19.59
N ALA A 9 -18.40 -1.49 -18.77
CA ALA A 9 -17.98 -0.82 -17.53
C ALA A 9 -17.39 -1.78 -16.47
N THR A 10 -17.66 -3.08 -16.57
CA THR A 10 -17.06 -4.12 -15.71
C THR A 10 -15.67 -4.56 -16.18
N LYS A 11 -15.24 -4.12 -17.37
CA LYS A 11 -13.94 -4.47 -17.96
C LYS A 11 -12.94 -3.35 -17.70
N VAL A 12 -11.64 -3.70 -17.71
CA VAL A 12 -10.55 -2.71 -17.62
C VAL A 12 -10.42 -1.96 -18.95
N LYS A 13 -11.31 -0.99 -19.18
CA LYS A 13 -11.33 -0.13 -20.38
C LYS A 13 -11.52 1.33 -19.99
N THR A 14 -10.82 2.23 -20.70
CA THR A 14 -11.03 3.67 -20.52
C THR A 14 -12.37 4.11 -21.11
N GLU A 15 -12.85 5.29 -20.74
CA GLU A 15 -14.06 5.87 -21.37
C GLU A 15 -13.83 6.17 -22.87
N ILE A 16 -12.60 6.48 -23.26
CA ILE A 16 -12.22 6.72 -24.65
C ILE A 16 -12.32 5.42 -25.46
N ASP A 17 -11.69 4.33 -25.01
CA ASP A 17 -11.75 3.04 -25.70
C ASP A 17 -13.20 2.53 -25.82
N THR A 18 -13.99 2.71 -24.74
CA THR A 18 -15.41 2.33 -24.74
C THR A 18 -16.21 3.18 -25.73
N ALA A 19 -15.88 4.47 -25.88
CA ALA A 19 -16.52 5.37 -26.81
C ALA A 19 -16.21 5.01 -28.26
N GLU A 20 -14.98 4.69 -28.58
CA GLU A 20 -14.54 4.24 -29.90
C GLU A 20 -15.19 2.93 -30.29
N ASP A 21 -15.20 1.92 -29.43
CA ASP A 21 -15.83 0.61 -29.68
C ASP A 21 -17.34 0.67 -29.90
N ASN A 22 -17.99 1.71 -29.41
CA ASN A 22 -19.44 1.89 -29.51
C ASN A 22 -19.85 3.04 -30.45
N CYS A 23 -18.88 3.67 -31.13
CA CYS A 23 -19.10 4.82 -32.04
C CYS A 23 -19.90 5.97 -31.40
N ILE A 24 -19.59 6.33 -30.15
CA ILE A 24 -20.22 7.42 -29.39
C ILE A 24 -19.17 8.32 -28.76
N SER A 25 -19.56 9.48 -28.24
CA SER A 25 -18.61 10.37 -27.55
C SER A 25 -18.27 9.86 -26.13
N PRO A 26 -17.05 10.14 -25.63
CA PRO A 26 -16.69 9.82 -24.25
C PRO A 26 -17.64 10.42 -23.20
N SER A 27 -18.16 11.61 -23.45
CA SER A 27 -19.17 12.27 -22.60
C SER A 27 -20.48 11.49 -22.56
N THR A 28 -20.87 10.83 -23.64
CA THR A 28 -22.04 9.94 -23.67
C THR A 28 -21.79 8.67 -22.84
N VAL A 29 -20.58 8.09 -22.92
CA VAL A 29 -20.18 6.94 -22.08
C VAL A 29 -20.25 7.34 -20.60
N SER A 30 -19.66 8.46 -20.23
CA SER A 30 -19.69 8.97 -18.84
C SER A 30 -21.11 9.17 -18.33
N ARG A 31 -21.99 9.76 -19.12
CA ARG A 31 -23.41 9.95 -18.78
C ARG A 31 -24.16 8.63 -18.59
N ILE A 32 -23.92 7.63 -19.45
CA ILE A 32 -24.55 6.31 -19.35
C ILE A 32 -24.06 5.61 -18.07
N ARG A 33 -22.75 5.61 -17.81
CA ARG A 33 -22.16 5.02 -16.60
C ARG A 33 -22.68 5.68 -15.34
N THR A 34 -22.74 7.01 -15.30
CA THR A 34 -23.28 7.77 -14.15
C THR A 34 -24.74 7.43 -13.89
N LYS A 35 -25.58 7.35 -14.94
CA LYS A 35 -26.98 6.97 -14.79
C LYS A 35 -27.13 5.54 -14.28
N ALA A 36 -26.36 4.59 -14.79
CA ALA A 36 -26.36 3.21 -14.32
C ALA A 36 -25.89 3.13 -12.86
N ALA A 37 -24.80 3.80 -12.50
CA ALA A 37 -24.28 3.84 -11.13
C ALA A 37 -25.32 4.41 -10.14
N ASN A 38 -26.03 5.45 -10.52
CA ASN A 38 -27.09 6.03 -9.67
C ASN A 38 -28.26 5.06 -9.44
N SER A 39 -28.58 4.21 -10.42
CA SER A 39 -29.61 3.17 -10.23
C SER A 39 -29.14 2.01 -9.35
N LEU A 40 -27.84 1.75 -9.28
CA LEU A 40 -27.25 0.70 -8.44
C LEU A 40 -27.06 1.13 -6.98
N ARG A 41 -27.07 2.44 -6.67
CA ARG A 41 -26.89 2.99 -5.31
C ARG A 41 -27.97 2.63 -4.30
N ILE A 42 -28.99 1.88 -4.69
CA ILE A 42 -30.11 1.49 -3.82
C ILE A 42 -29.95 0.03 -3.36
N LYS A 43 -28.74 -0.39 -2.95
CA LYS A 43 -28.65 -1.62 -2.16
C LYS A 43 -28.85 -1.25 -0.68
N PRO A 44 -29.81 -1.87 0.02
CA PRO A 44 -29.92 -1.70 1.46
C PRO A 44 -28.63 -2.28 2.08
N PHE A 45 -27.89 -1.47 2.83
CA PHE A 45 -26.71 -1.90 3.60
C PHE A 45 -27.15 -2.76 4.79
N ASN A 46 -27.62 -3.97 4.51
CA ASN A 46 -28.21 -4.80 5.55
C ASN A 46 -27.21 -5.77 6.19
N CYS A 47 -26.00 -5.93 5.61
CA CYS A 47 -25.04 -6.89 6.10
C CYS A 47 -23.61 -6.41 5.83
N LEU A 48 -22.74 -6.57 6.82
CA LEU A 48 -21.29 -6.43 6.68
C LEU A 48 -20.66 -7.83 6.58
N PRO A 49 -19.57 -8.01 5.80
CA PRO A 49 -18.82 -9.26 5.80
C PRO A 49 -18.19 -9.55 7.15
N GLU A 50 -17.88 -10.80 7.41
CA GLU A 50 -17.14 -11.20 8.61
C GLU A 50 -15.69 -10.70 8.60
N HIS A 51 -15.08 -10.59 7.42
CA HIS A 51 -13.71 -10.15 7.21
C HIS A 51 -13.67 -8.96 6.27
N ILE A 52 -13.26 -7.80 6.77
CA ILE A 52 -13.23 -6.54 6.02
C ILE A 52 -11.79 -6.09 5.84
N ALA A 53 -11.40 -5.71 4.62
CA ALA A 53 -10.16 -4.98 4.38
C ALA A 53 -10.48 -3.56 3.89
N MET A 54 -9.71 -2.60 4.40
CA MET A 54 -9.94 -1.17 4.19
C MET A 54 -8.64 -0.49 3.78
N ASP A 55 -8.72 0.46 2.83
CA ASP A 55 -7.57 1.23 2.36
C ASP A 55 -8.01 2.62 1.88
N GLU A 56 -7.04 3.51 1.71
CA GLU A 56 -7.24 4.85 1.19
C GLU A 56 -6.62 5.00 -0.20
N PHE A 57 -7.29 5.73 -1.06
CA PHE A 57 -6.74 6.06 -2.36
C PHE A 57 -7.01 7.52 -2.73
N LYS A 58 -6.22 8.04 -3.66
CA LYS A 58 -6.38 9.42 -4.13
C LYS A 58 -7.70 9.58 -4.85
N SER A 59 -8.52 10.52 -4.40
CA SER A 59 -9.81 10.82 -5.01
C SER A 59 -9.69 11.32 -6.46
N VAL A 60 -10.72 11.10 -7.23
CA VAL A 60 -10.88 11.74 -8.54
C VAL A 60 -11.22 13.23 -8.38
N LYS A 61 -10.96 14.03 -9.44
CA LYS A 61 -11.08 15.50 -9.39
C LYS A 61 -12.48 16.03 -9.00
N ASN A 62 -13.52 15.22 -9.18
CA ASN A 62 -14.91 15.63 -8.95
C ASN A 62 -15.43 15.30 -7.55
N VAL A 63 -14.55 14.90 -6.63
CA VAL A 63 -14.89 14.59 -5.23
C VAL A 63 -14.31 15.67 -4.33
N THR A 64 -15.05 16.08 -3.32
CA THR A 64 -14.66 17.15 -2.39
C THR A 64 -13.44 16.82 -1.53
N GLY A 65 -13.21 15.53 -1.26
CA GLY A 65 -12.04 15.05 -0.50
C GLY A 65 -10.82 14.78 -1.38
N SER A 66 -9.63 15.07 -0.89
CA SER A 66 -8.37 14.72 -1.58
C SER A 66 -8.09 13.23 -1.60
N MET A 67 -8.69 12.49 -0.67
CA MET A 67 -8.54 11.03 -0.49
C MET A 67 -9.92 10.42 -0.27
N SER A 68 -10.18 9.33 -0.97
CA SER A 68 -11.34 8.46 -0.80
C SER A 68 -10.96 7.24 0.03
N PHE A 69 -11.97 6.59 0.58
CA PHE A 69 -11.82 5.39 1.39
C PHE A 69 -12.57 4.24 0.72
N ILE A 70 -11.92 3.09 0.62
CA ILE A 70 -12.49 1.87 0.05
C ILE A 70 -12.54 0.78 1.10
N PHE A 71 -13.58 -0.03 1.10
CA PHE A 71 -13.58 -1.26 1.86
C PHE A 71 -14.17 -2.41 1.04
N ILE A 72 -13.60 -3.58 1.26
CA ILE A 72 -13.86 -4.79 0.52
C ILE A 72 -14.17 -5.94 1.47
N ASP A 73 -14.89 -6.94 0.98
CA ASP A 73 -14.92 -8.25 1.59
C ASP A 73 -13.57 -8.91 1.36
N ASN A 74 -12.87 -9.27 2.45
CA ASN A 74 -11.53 -9.83 2.37
C ASN A 74 -11.50 -11.29 1.90
N ASP A 75 -12.63 -11.99 1.92
CA ASP A 75 -12.75 -13.37 1.49
C ASP A 75 -13.05 -13.47 -0.01
N THR A 76 -14.01 -12.67 -0.50
CA THR A 76 -14.42 -12.67 -1.91
C THR A 76 -13.64 -11.68 -2.76
N HIS A 77 -12.98 -10.68 -2.14
CA HIS A 77 -12.34 -9.53 -2.75
C HIS A 77 -13.32 -8.59 -3.50
N ASP A 78 -14.61 -8.71 -3.22
CA ASP A 78 -15.60 -7.80 -3.76
C ASP A 78 -15.55 -6.43 -3.09
N VAL A 79 -15.61 -5.38 -3.90
CA VAL A 79 -15.74 -4.01 -3.37
C VAL A 79 -17.14 -3.83 -2.80
N ILE A 80 -17.21 -3.53 -1.50
CA ILE A 80 -18.49 -3.31 -0.82
C ILE A 80 -18.96 -1.88 -1.07
N ASP A 81 -18.08 -0.90 -0.78
CA ASP A 81 -18.38 0.50 -1.07
C ASP A 81 -17.10 1.34 -1.18
N ILE A 82 -17.25 2.49 -1.83
CA ILE A 82 -16.22 3.52 -1.96
C ILE A 82 -16.79 4.81 -1.38
N LEU A 83 -16.13 5.33 -0.37
CA LEU A 83 -16.53 6.51 0.35
C LEU A 83 -15.72 7.73 -0.11
N GLU A 84 -16.37 8.85 -0.34
CA GLU A 84 -15.73 10.07 -0.84
C GLU A 84 -14.85 10.78 0.19
N ASN A 85 -14.88 10.34 1.47
CA ASN A 85 -14.15 10.97 2.54
C ASN A 85 -13.59 9.91 3.51
N ARG A 86 -12.38 10.17 4.03
CA ARG A 86 -11.65 9.29 4.94
C ARG A 86 -11.59 9.76 6.39
N THR A 87 -12.21 10.92 6.70
CA THR A 87 -12.16 11.45 8.07
C THR A 87 -12.85 10.51 9.05
N THR A 88 -12.28 10.35 10.24
CA THR A 88 -12.83 9.46 11.29
C THR A 88 -14.27 9.80 11.63
N ARG A 89 -14.64 11.09 11.62
CA ARG A 89 -16.02 11.54 11.82
C ARG A 89 -16.95 11.03 10.72
N PHE A 90 -16.52 11.12 9.46
CA PHE A 90 -17.34 10.67 8.32
C PHE A 90 -17.48 9.15 8.33
N LEU A 91 -16.38 8.43 8.55
CA LEU A 91 -16.38 6.96 8.62
C LEU A 91 -17.23 6.47 9.80
N ARG A 92 -17.17 7.11 10.97
CA ARG A 92 -18.04 6.78 12.10
C ARG A 92 -19.51 6.91 11.72
N ALA A 93 -19.93 8.05 11.19
CA ALA A 93 -21.31 8.28 10.78
C ALA A 93 -21.76 7.31 9.69
N TYR A 94 -20.85 6.89 8.80
CA TYR A 94 -21.17 5.90 7.77
C TYR A 94 -21.40 4.51 8.37
N PHE A 95 -20.49 4.00 9.20
CA PHE A 95 -20.60 2.66 9.76
C PHE A 95 -21.65 2.54 10.88
N GLU A 96 -21.97 3.62 11.58
CA GLU A 96 -23.08 3.65 12.55
C GLU A 96 -24.47 3.50 11.92
N ARG A 97 -24.59 3.60 10.59
CA ARG A 97 -25.84 3.27 9.87
C ARG A 97 -26.15 1.77 9.89
N PHE A 98 -25.13 0.93 10.07
CA PHE A 98 -25.31 -0.50 10.35
C PHE A 98 -25.64 -0.67 11.82
N ASP A 99 -26.64 -1.48 12.12
CA ASP A 99 -26.98 -1.75 13.50
C ASP A 99 -25.81 -2.44 14.26
N LEU A 100 -25.86 -2.40 15.57
CA LEU A 100 -24.80 -2.95 16.40
C LEU A 100 -24.62 -4.46 16.17
N LYS A 101 -25.72 -5.19 15.93
CA LYS A 101 -25.69 -6.64 15.68
C LYS A 101 -24.89 -6.96 14.40
N ASN A 102 -25.06 -6.21 13.32
CA ASN A 102 -24.29 -6.36 12.09
C ASN A 102 -22.81 -6.03 12.33
N ARG A 103 -22.51 -4.97 13.07
CA ARG A 103 -21.14 -4.59 13.39
C ARG A 103 -20.44 -5.60 14.30
N GLN A 104 -21.17 -6.28 15.18
CA GLN A 104 -20.67 -7.34 16.05
C GLN A 104 -20.36 -8.66 15.30
N GLN A 105 -20.91 -8.86 14.10
CA GLN A 105 -20.62 -10.05 13.27
C GLN A 105 -19.24 -9.95 12.58
N VAL A 106 -18.68 -8.75 12.47
CA VAL A 106 -17.33 -8.57 11.90
C VAL A 106 -16.30 -9.20 12.81
N LYS A 107 -15.50 -10.12 12.27
CA LYS A 107 -14.46 -10.87 12.97
C LYS A 107 -13.07 -10.25 12.82
N THR A 108 -12.77 -9.70 11.64
CA THR A 108 -11.48 -9.04 11.38
C THR A 108 -11.65 -7.77 10.55
N VAL A 109 -10.82 -6.77 10.89
CA VAL A 109 -10.69 -5.52 10.13
C VAL A 109 -9.23 -5.30 9.79
N THR A 110 -8.88 -5.41 8.51
CA THR A 110 -7.53 -5.15 8.01
C THR A 110 -7.42 -3.69 7.60
N ILE A 111 -6.46 -2.98 8.18
CA ILE A 111 -6.23 -1.54 7.98
C ILE A 111 -4.74 -1.19 7.93
N ASP A 112 -4.44 0.03 7.48
CA ASP A 112 -3.11 0.64 7.66
C ASP A 112 -2.83 0.94 9.16
N MET A 113 -1.55 1.03 9.52
CA MET A 113 -1.08 1.36 10.88
C MET A 113 -1.28 2.86 11.21
N TYR A 114 -2.50 3.36 11.07
CA TYR A 114 -2.87 4.71 11.44
C TYR A 114 -3.68 4.69 12.74
N GLU A 115 -3.09 5.20 13.83
CA GLU A 115 -3.67 5.11 15.18
C GLU A 115 -5.12 5.61 15.30
N PRO A 116 -5.54 6.71 14.65
CA PRO A 116 -6.94 7.13 14.69
C PRO A 116 -7.92 6.11 14.12
N TYR A 117 -7.51 5.31 13.12
CA TYR A 117 -8.34 4.23 12.59
C TYR A 117 -8.42 3.05 13.53
N VAL A 118 -7.32 2.72 14.18
CA VAL A 118 -7.30 1.63 15.17
C VAL A 118 -8.34 1.90 16.28
N ARG A 119 -8.37 3.12 16.81
CA ARG A 119 -9.36 3.52 17.83
C ARG A 119 -10.77 3.49 17.27
N LEU A 120 -10.97 4.11 16.11
CA LEU A 120 -12.29 4.18 15.47
C LEU A 120 -12.88 2.79 15.24
N PHE A 121 -12.11 1.88 14.64
CA PHE A 121 -12.64 0.57 14.26
C PHE A 121 -12.74 -0.40 15.43
N ARG A 122 -11.97 -0.24 16.50
CA ARG A 122 -12.22 -0.95 17.77
C ARG A 122 -13.56 -0.55 18.38
N ASP A 123 -13.92 0.74 18.33
CA ASP A 123 -15.20 1.21 18.83
C ASP A 123 -16.37 0.73 17.95
N LEU A 124 -16.19 0.77 16.62
CA LEU A 124 -17.25 0.42 15.67
C LEU A 124 -17.51 -1.09 15.59
N PHE A 125 -16.47 -1.91 15.68
CA PHE A 125 -16.49 -3.36 15.52
C PHE A 125 -15.96 -4.04 16.79
N PRO A 126 -16.76 -4.11 17.87
CA PRO A 126 -16.26 -4.49 19.19
C PRO A 126 -15.73 -5.92 19.28
N ASN A 127 -16.19 -6.82 18.41
CA ASN A 127 -15.76 -8.22 18.36
C ASN A 127 -14.64 -8.48 17.34
N ALA A 128 -14.24 -7.46 16.56
CA ALA A 128 -13.28 -7.64 15.49
C ALA A 128 -11.82 -7.56 15.98
N ALA A 129 -10.99 -8.46 15.50
CA ALA A 129 -9.54 -8.33 15.60
C ALA A 129 -9.04 -7.33 14.56
N ILE A 130 -8.28 -6.30 14.98
CA ILE A 130 -7.63 -5.37 14.06
C ILE A 130 -6.35 -6.01 13.53
N ILE A 131 -6.25 -6.10 12.22
CA ILE A 131 -5.09 -6.65 11.49
C ILE A 131 -4.41 -5.51 10.74
N PHE A 132 -3.10 -5.39 10.90
CA PHE A 132 -2.33 -4.42 10.12
C PHE A 132 -1.90 -5.02 8.78
N ASP A 133 -2.12 -4.26 7.70
CA ASP A 133 -1.67 -4.68 6.38
C ASP A 133 -0.13 -4.74 6.33
N ARG A 134 0.36 -5.93 5.98
CA ARG A 134 1.78 -6.22 5.85
C ARG A 134 2.47 -5.33 4.82
N PHE A 135 1.77 -4.92 3.76
CA PHE A 135 2.33 -4.03 2.74
C PHE A 135 2.77 -2.70 3.36
N HIS A 136 1.94 -2.10 4.19
CA HIS A 136 2.23 -0.83 4.86
C HIS A 136 3.39 -0.97 5.87
N ILE A 137 3.50 -2.10 6.57
CA ILE A 137 4.65 -2.38 7.45
C ILE A 137 5.94 -2.35 6.63
N VAL A 138 5.99 -3.10 5.52
CA VAL A 138 7.19 -3.15 4.65
C VAL A 138 7.48 -1.78 4.03
N GLN A 139 6.46 -1.03 3.67
CA GLN A 139 6.60 0.33 3.13
C GLN A 139 7.23 1.28 4.16
N HIS A 140 6.81 1.21 5.44
CA HIS A 140 7.42 1.98 6.53
C HIS A 140 8.89 1.62 6.73
N LEU A 141 9.22 0.33 6.83
CA LEU A 141 10.61 -0.14 6.94
C LEU A 141 11.48 0.39 5.80
N ASN A 142 10.98 0.34 4.57
CA ASN A 142 11.68 0.86 3.39
C ASN A 142 11.89 2.37 3.46
N ARG A 143 10.90 3.10 3.91
CA ARG A 143 10.96 4.56 4.04
C ARG A 143 12.06 4.96 5.03
N GLU A 144 12.10 4.34 6.20
CA GLU A 144 13.11 4.66 7.20
C GLU A 144 14.52 4.27 6.74
N LEU A 145 14.71 3.07 6.19
CA LEU A 145 16.00 2.69 5.60
C LEU A 145 16.44 3.66 4.49
N ASN A 146 15.51 4.09 3.64
CA ASN A 146 15.83 5.05 2.58
C ASN A 146 16.17 6.45 3.11
N LYS A 147 15.52 6.91 4.18
CA LYS A 147 15.88 8.18 4.84
C LYS A 147 17.33 8.13 5.31
N TYR A 148 17.72 7.06 6.00
CA TYR A 148 19.10 6.93 6.49
C TYR A 148 20.10 6.83 5.33
N ARG A 149 19.78 6.04 4.28
CA ARG A 149 20.58 6.02 3.04
C ARG A 149 20.82 7.42 2.48
N VAL A 150 19.78 8.29 2.50
CA VAL A 150 19.92 9.67 2.00
C VAL A 150 20.85 10.49 2.89
N GLN A 151 20.85 10.28 4.20
CA GLN A 151 21.81 10.93 5.11
C GLN A 151 23.23 10.54 4.74
N VAL A 152 23.53 9.25 4.70
CA VAL A 152 24.86 8.75 4.28
C VAL A 152 25.24 9.25 2.88
N MET A 153 24.31 9.23 1.92
CA MET A 153 24.56 9.76 0.57
C MET A 153 25.01 11.22 0.61
N ASN A 154 24.38 12.05 1.43
CA ASN A 154 24.68 13.48 1.50
C ASN A 154 26.07 13.78 2.06
N GLU A 155 26.66 12.90 2.87
CA GLU A 155 28.04 13.02 3.34
C GLU A 155 29.07 12.98 2.19
N TYR A 156 28.70 12.33 1.07
CA TYR A 156 29.53 12.22 -0.13
C TYR A 156 29.24 13.31 -1.18
N ARG A 157 28.28 14.21 -0.93
CA ARG A 157 27.82 15.20 -1.92
C ARG A 157 28.93 16.10 -2.43
N ASN A 158 29.82 16.54 -1.53
CA ASN A 158 30.92 17.47 -1.85
C ASN A 158 32.29 16.76 -1.93
N LYS A 159 32.31 15.44 -1.78
CA LYS A 159 33.55 14.64 -1.86
C LYS A 159 33.82 14.24 -3.31
N LYS A 160 35.09 14.22 -3.71
CA LYS A 160 35.51 13.67 -5.01
C LYS A 160 35.27 12.14 -5.02
N GLY A 161 34.63 11.64 -6.07
CA GLY A 161 34.41 10.20 -6.26
C GLY A 161 32.99 9.84 -6.71
N PRO A 162 32.74 8.59 -7.04
CA PRO A 162 31.45 8.13 -7.57
C PRO A 162 30.40 7.83 -6.49
N ASP A 163 30.78 7.85 -5.20
CA ASP A 163 29.97 7.34 -4.09
C ASP A 163 28.58 8.01 -4.04
N TYR A 164 28.51 9.34 -4.10
CA TYR A 164 27.25 10.06 -4.15
C TYR A 164 26.33 9.55 -5.27
N THR A 165 26.87 9.38 -6.47
CA THR A 165 26.14 8.94 -7.65
C THR A 165 25.68 7.48 -7.52
N ILE A 166 26.52 6.64 -6.90
CA ILE A 166 26.19 5.22 -6.61
C ILE A 166 25.01 5.16 -5.65
N PHE A 167 25.05 5.87 -4.53
CA PHE A 167 23.95 5.93 -3.58
C PHE A 167 22.66 6.49 -4.19
N LYS A 168 22.79 7.57 -4.99
CA LYS A 168 21.66 8.23 -5.64
C LYS A 168 20.94 7.33 -6.64
N ASN A 169 21.69 6.62 -7.48
CA ASN A 169 21.10 5.88 -8.61
C ASN A 169 20.68 4.44 -8.24
N ASN A 170 21.23 3.88 -7.18
CA ASN A 170 21.02 2.47 -6.81
C ASN A 170 20.10 2.27 -5.58
N TRP A 171 19.34 3.28 -5.19
CA TRP A 171 18.45 3.19 -4.03
C TRP A 171 17.44 2.05 -4.11
N LYS A 172 16.89 1.77 -5.32
CA LYS A 172 15.96 0.66 -5.53
C LYS A 172 16.58 -0.70 -5.25
N VAL A 173 17.89 -0.83 -5.53
CA VAL A 173 18.63 -2.07 -5.29
C VAL A 173 18.80 -2.30 -3.79
N LEU A 174 19.12 -1.25 -3.02
CA LEU A 174 19.22 -1.34 -1.56
C LEU A 174 17.87 -1.70 -0.91
N LEU A 175 16.76 -1.18 -1.44
CA LEU A 175 15.42 -1.46 -0.90
C LEU A 175 14.80 -2.76 -1.41
N MET A 176 15.50 -3.50 -2.28
CA MET A 176 15.01 -4.76 -2.83
C MET A 176 14.99 -5.86 -1.77
N ASP A 177 13.99 -6.75 -1.85
CA ASP A 177 13.97 -7.99 -1.06
C ASP A 177 15.04 -8.95 -1.58
N THR A 178 15.94 -9.37 -0.69
CA THR A 178 17.06 -10.27 -1.03
C THR A 178 16.62 -11.67 -1.47
N SER A 179 15.38 -12.06 -1.17
CA SER A 179 14.82 -13.34 -1.63
C SER A 179 14.49 -13.39 -3.13
N LYS A 180 14.48 -12.23 -3.81
CA LYS A 180 14.16 -12.19 -5.24
C LYS A 180 15.33 -12.70 -6.08
N THR A 181 15.08 -13.61 -7.01
CA THR A 181 16.07 -14.22 -7.92
C THR A 181 16.91 -13.19 -8.71
N ILE A 182 16.32 -12.02 -8.96
CA ILE A 182 16.98 -10.92 -9.68
C ILE A 182 18.14 -10.31 -8.90
N PHE A 183 18.23 -10.57 -7.58
CA PHE A 183 19.27 -10.02 -6.71
C PHE A 183 20.68 -10.54 -7.06
N SER A 184 20.79 -11.76 -7.54
CA SER A 184 22.08 -12.40 -7.93
C SER A 184 22.46 -12.24 -9.40
N LYS A 185 21.56 -11.69 -10.26
CA LYS A 185 21.82 -11.56 -11.71
C LYS A 185 22.80 -10.41 -12.01
N TYR A 186 23.77 -10.66 -12.90
CA TYR A 186 24.65 -9.63 -13.44
C TYR A 186 23.89 -8.70 -14.38
N ARG A 187 24.09 -7.38 -14.20
CA ARG A 187 23.54 -6.33 -15.05
C ARG A 187 24.55 -5.20 -15.20
N TRP A 188 24.53 -4.55 -16.37
CA TRP A 188 25.32 -3.35 -16.57
C TRP A 188 24.84 -2.23 -15.63
N ASN A 189 25.74 -1.71 -14.82
CA ASN A 189 25.47 -0.60 -13.91
C ASN A 189 26.20 0.66 -14.36
N LYS A 190 25.45 1.70 -14.72
CA LYS A 190 26.01 2.96 -15.22
C LYS A 190 26.89 3.69 -14.20
N SER A 191 26.58 3.61 -12.90
CA SER A 191 27.35 4.28 -11.84
C SER A 191 28.70 3.62 -11.61
N PHE A 192 28.80 2.32 -11.82
CA PHE A 192 30.07 1.55 -11.73
C PHE A 192 30.79 1.40 -13.06
N LYS A 193 30.13 1.72 -14.18
CA LYS A 193 30.62 1.45 -15.55
C LYS A 193 31.07 -0.01 -15.73
N ALA A 194 30.36 -0.95 -15.13
CA ALA A 194 30.70 -2.37 -15.10
C ALA A 194 29.44 -3.25 -14.92
N TYR A 195 29.58 -4.52 -15.28
CA TYR A 195 28.59 -5.53 -14.90
C TYR A 195 28.72 -5.85 -13.41
N LYS A 196 27.63 -5.71 -12.67
CA LYS A 196 27.56 -5.96 -11.22
C LYS A 196 26.29 -6.72 -10.89
N ARG A 197 26.36 -7.57 -9.86
CA ARG A 197 25.15 -8.12 -9.23
C ARG A 197 24.56 -7.08 -8.29
N SER A 198 23.27 -7.16 -8.05
CA SER A 198 22.60 -6.31 -7.06
C SER A 198 23.23 -6.48 -5.67
N SER A 199 23.62 -7.71 -5.30
CA SER A 199 24.36 -7.99 -4.07
C SER A 199 25.66 -7.21 -3.94
N ASP A 200 26.46 -7.13 -5.03
CA ASP A 200 27.74 -6.45 -5.01
C ASP A 200 27.58 -4.93 -4.83
N ILE A 201 26.51 -4.38 -5.43
CA ILE A 201 26.16 -2.96 -5.29
C ILE A 201 25.72 -2.65 -3.86
N VAL A 202 24.88 -3.51 -3.27
CA VAL A 202 24.45 -3.37 -1.89
C VAL A 202 25.64 -3.46 -0.95
N GLU A 203 26.49 -4.48 -1.10
CA GLU A 203 27.67 -4.65 -0.25
C GLU A 203 28.62 -3.44 -0.32
N PHE A 204 28.83 -2.88 -1.51
CA PHE A 204 29.56 -1.64 -1.67
C PHE A 204 28.94 -0.48 -0.87
N MET A 205 27.63 -0.31 -0.92
CA MET A 205 26.95 0.75 -0.17
C MET A 205 27.03 0.53 1.34
N LEU A 206 26.89 -0.72 1.78
CA LEU A 206 26.95 -1.11 3.20
C LEU A 206 28.38 -1.02 3.77
N SER A 207 29.42 -1.16 2.94
CA SER A 207 30.81 -0.99 3.37
C SER A 207 31.18 0.46 3.72
N LYS A 208 30.32 1.43 3.41
CA LYS A 208 30.56 2.86 3.65
C LYS A 208 30.07 3.36 5.00
N ASP A 209 29.17 2.62 5.65
CA ASP A 209 28.57 3.04 6.92
C ASP A 209 28.02 1.82 7.67
N ASP A 210 28.50 1.61 8.91
CA ASP A 210 28.15 0.45 9.73
C ASP A 210 26.71 0.51 10.24
N ILE A 211 26.17 1.71 10.49
CA ILE A 211 24.79 1.88 10.93
C ILE A 211 23.83 1.55 9.76
N LEU A 212 24.20 1.96 8.54
CA LEU A 212 23.44 1.58 7.35
C LEU A 212 23.43 0.05 7.16
N ARG A 213 24.57 -0.61 7.35
CA ARG A 213 24.67 -2.07 7.32
C ARG A 213 23.73 -2.71 8.34
N HIS A 214 23.82 -2.29 9.59
CA HIS A 214 22.98 -2.83 10.66
C HIS A 214 21.48 -2.59 10.38
N SER A 215 21.13 -1.38 9.95
CA SER A 215 19.75 -1.03 9.59
C SER A 215 19.23 -1.87 8.42
N TYR A 216 20.05 -2.12 7.41
CA TYR A 216 19.71 -2.97 6.27
C TYR A 216 19.46 -4.42 6.70
N GLU A 217 20.37 -5.01 7.48
CA GLU A 217 20.24 -6.37 7.99
C GLU A 217 18.99 -6.55 8.85
N LEU A 218 18.69 -5.55 9.70
CA LEU A 218 17.47 -5.50 10.49
C LEU A 218 16.23 -5.52 9.59
N VAL A 219 16.16 -4.64 8.60
CA VAL A 219 15.00 -4.54 7.69
C VAL A 219 14.84 -5.83 6.88
N GLN A 220 15.90 -6.42 6.35
CA GLN A 220 15.82 -7.70 5.63
C GLN A 220 15.39 -8.85 6.55
N GLY A 221 15.85 -8.86 7.80
CA GLY A 221 15.43 -9.81 8.81
C GLY A 221 13.94 -9.69 9.15
N LEU A 222 13.44 -8.47 9.40
CA LEU A 222 12.02 -8.21 9.66
C LEU A 222 11.13 -8.63 8.47
N ARG A 223 11.55 -8.34 7.24
CA ARG A 223 10.83 -8.79 6.04
C ARG A 223 10.75 -10.31 5.93
N LYS A 224 11.87 -11.00 6.25
CA LYS A 224 11.90 -12.46 6.27
C LYS A 224 10.93 -13.01 7.31
N ASP A 225 10.95 -12.45 8.52
CA ASP A 225 10.08 -12.88 9.62
C ASP A 225 8.59 -12.66 9.27
N LEU A 226 8.24 -11.50 8.66
CA LEU A 226 6.89 -11.23 8.15
C LEU A 226 6.46 -12.21 7.05
N ARG A 227 7.35 -12.54 6.11
CA ARG A 227 7.04 -13.48 5.01
C ARG A 227 6.79 -14.89 5.52
N LEU A 228 7.53 -15.30 6.54
CA LEU A 228 7.40 -16.62 7.17
C LEU A 228 6.33 -16.66 8.27
N CYS A 229 5.58 -15.56 8.47
CA CYS A 229 4.61 -15.40 9.56
C CYS A 229 5.20 -15.73 10.94
N ASN A 230 6.49 -15.48 11.15
CA ASN A 230 7.19 -15.79 12.41
C ASN A 230 7.13 -14.59 13.36
N TRP A 231 5.97 -14.39 13.97
CA TRP A 231 5.71 -13.26 14.87
C TRP A 231 6.62 -13.18 16.08
N PRO A 232 6.95 -14.30 16.78
CA PRO A 232 7.90 -14.23 17.90
C PRO A 232 9.26 -13.68 17.51
N LYS A 233 9.82 -14.12 16.36
CA LYS A 233 11.10 -13.60 15.87
C LYS A 233 10.99 -12.14 15.45
N PHE A 234 9.90 -11.76 14.79
CA PHE A 234 9.65 -10.38 14.39
C PHE A 234 9.65 -9.44 15.59
N ILE A 235 8.88 -9.76 16.63
CA ILE A 235 8.79 -8.95 17.86
C ILE A 235 10.14 -8.90 18.59
N ASN A 236 10.82 -10.04 18.74
CA ASN A 236 12.14 -10.09 19.39
C ASN A 236 13.16 -9.19 18.65
N ARG A 237 13.13 -9.21 17.31
CA ARG A 237 14.01 -8.37 16.49
C ARG A 237 13.70 -6.88 16.65
N LEU A 238 12.43 -6.49 16.73
CA LEU A 238 12.04 -5.10 17.02
C LEU A 238 12.50 -4.66 18.41
N ASN A 239 12.28 -5.50 19.44
CA ASN A 239 12.67 -5.19 20.82
C ASN A 239 14.20 -5.12 21.01
N SER A 240 14.97 -5.81 20.18
CA SER A 240 16.44 -5.74 20.24
C SER A 240 17.00 -4.37 19.82
N VAL A 241 16.24 -3.60 19.06
CA VAL A 241 16.60 -2.23 18.62
C VAL A 241 16.33 -1.22 19.72
N SER A 242 15.16 -1.31 20.39
CA SER A 242 14.77 -0.35 21.41
C SER A 242 15.64 -0.40 22.68
N LYS A 243 16.41 -1.46 22.89
CA LYS A 243 17.34 -1.60 24.03
C LYS A 243 18.74 -1.03 23.76
N LYS A 244 19.04 -0.59 22.53
CA LYS A 244 20.37 -0.06 22.13
C LYS A 244 20.36 1.44 21.84
N SER A 245 19.20 2.09 21.94
CA SER A 245 19.01 3.56 21.89
C SER A 245 18.75 4.10 23.30
#